data_ce712acd5f347e2810cbe3f34370ee6b
#
_entry.id   ce712acd5f347e2810cbe3f34370ee6b
#
_cell.length_a   1.000
_cell.length_b   1.000
_cell.length_c   1.000
_cell.angle_alpha   90.00
_cell.angle_beta   90.00
_cell.angle_gamma   90.00
#
_symmetry.space_group_name_H-M   'P 1'
#
loop_
_entity.id
_entity.type
_entity.pdbx_description
1 polymer ?
#
loop_
_entity_poly.entity_id
_entity_poly.type
_entity_poly.pdbx_seq_one_letter_code
_entity_poly.pdbx_strand_id
1 'polypeptide(L)'
;PRGRRARPAAPRGGPPVGAVRPPARAQWIAESARAGTRIFADVGWDDTGRWDLAGLADLEHCEAFLPNAQEAMRYTGADSPRSAAHALTEYVPLAVVTLGSEGAYAVDGRTGETAEVPAIAVEALDPTGAGDVFVAGFVMGTLADWPLADRLAFAGLTAALSVQEFGGSLSAPGWAEIAAWWRRVHSVADQDPTALNRYAFLEGLLPEVTRPWPLRRAVPTIGFGRWS
;
A
#
# COMPACT_ATOMS: atom_id res chain seq x y z
N PRO A 1 10.10 -14.45 38.89
CA PRO A 1 9.10 -13.55 38.37
C PRO A 1 9.60 -13.00 37.06
N ARG A 2 9.10 -13.57 35.95
CA ARG A 2 9.47 -13.13 34.58
C ARG A 2 8.63 -11.90 34.26
N GLY A 3 9.28 -10.72 34.20
CA GLY A 3 8.66 -9.47 33.82
C GLY A 3 7.97 -9.58 32.46
N ARG A 4 6.70 -9.33 32.45
CA ARG A 4 5.93 -9.13 31.20
C ARG A 4 6.51 -7.88 30.52
N ARG A 5 7.20 -8.06 29.41
CA ARG A 5 7.51 -6.94 28.52
C ARG A 5 6.18 -6.39 28.01
N ALA A 6 5.93 -5.12 28.27
CA ALA A 6 4.81 -4.42 27.73
C ALA A 6 4.85 -4.52 26.18
N ARG A 7 3.75 -4.94 25.57
CA ARG A 7 3.56 -4.84 24.12
C ARG A 7 3.71 -3.37 23.75
N PRO A 8 4.49 -3.03 22.71
CA PRO A 8 4.48 -1.66 22.21
C PRO A 8 3.03 -1.31 21.84
N ALA A 9 2.57 -0.15 22.29
CA ALA A 9 1.26 0.36 21.93
C ALA A 9 1.24 0.48 20.41
N ALA A 10 0.19 -0.06 19.77
CA ALA A 10 -0.05 0.16 18.36
C ALA A 10 -0.06 1.68 18.13
N PRO A 11 0.61 2.19 17.07
CA PRO A 11 0.53 3.59 16.73
C PRO A 11 -0.96 3.94 16.61
N ARG A 12 -1.37 5.03 17.23
CA ARG A 12 -2.72 5.55 17.08
C ARG A 12 -2.80 6.09 15.65
N GLY A 13 -3.10 5.19 14.70
CA GLY A 13 -3.40 5.56 13.33
C GLY A 13 -4.61 6.49 13.36
N GLY A 14 -4.50 7.65 12.74
CA GLY A 14 -5.67 8.43 12.36
C GLY A 14 -6.59 7.56 11.50
N PRO A 15 -7.85 7.92 11.32
CA PRO A 15 -8.77 7.18 10.48
C PRO A 15 -8.16 7.03 9.08
N PRO A 16 -8.31 5.85 8.45
CA PRO A 16 -7.86 5.67 7.08
C PRO A 16 -8.53 6.75 6.23
N VAL A 17 -7.72 7.51 5.50
CA VAL A 17 -8.23 8.47 4.54
C VAL A 17 -8.70 7.66 3.33
N GLY A 18 -9.88 7.07 3.42
CA GLY A 18 -10.60 6.61 2.25
C GLY A 18 -10.82 7.81 1.33
N ALA A 19 -10.94 7.58 0.02
CA ALA A 19 -11.12 8.59 -1.01
C ALA A 19 -12.11 9.69 -0.61
N VAL A 20 -11.66 10.67 0.16
CA VAL A 20 -12.43 11.83 0.55
C VAL A 20 -12.05 12.94 -0.40
N ARG A 21 -12.94 13.28 -1.31
CA ARG A 21 -12.91 14.58 -1.99
C ARG A 21 -13.31 15.63 -0.98
N PRO A 22 -12.44 16.49 -0.51
CA PRO A 22 -12.84 17.56 0.35
C PRO A 22 -13.51 18.66 -0.47
N PRO A 23 -14.71 19.10 -0.10
CA PRO A 23 -15.10 20.47 -0.34
C PRO A 23 -14.40 21.30 0.75
N ALA A 24 -13.51 22.19 0.37
CA ALA A 24 -12.72 23.05 1.24
C ALA A 24 -11.66 22.32 2.08
N ARG A 25 -10.44 22.87 2.11
CA ARG A 25 -9.26 22.38 2.84
C ARG A 25 -9.66 21.75 4.16
N ALA A 26 -9.42 20.46 4.26
CA ALA A 26 -9.77 19.73 5.47
C ALA A 26 -8.78 20.10 6.57
N GLN A 27 -9.09 21.12 7.33
CA GLN A 27 -8.24 21.62 8.42
C GLN A 27 -7.74 20.50 9.35
N TRP A 28 -8.49 19.41 9.47
CA TRP A 28 -8.11 18.24 10.25
C TRP A 28 -6.88 17.50 9.70
N ILE A 29 -6.61 17.53 8.39
CA ILE A 29 -5.43 16.91 7.79
C ILE A 29 -4.17 17.62 8.28
N ALA A 30 -4.15 18.94 8.15
CA ALA A 30 -3.03 19.76 8.62
C ALA A 30 -2.85 19.66 10.16
N GLU A 31 -3.94 19.57 10.92
CA GLU A 31 -3.90 19.40 12.38
C GLU A 31 -3.33 18.04 12.77
N SER A 32 -3.75 16.97 12.08
CA SER A 32 -3.25 15.61 12.32
C SER A 32 -1.76 15.50 11.98
N ALA A 33 -1.32 16.07 10.84
CA ALA A 33 0.08 16.10 10.45
C ALA A 33 0.93 16.86 11.49
N ARG A 34 0.48 18.03 11.96
CA ARG A 34 1.15 18.78 13.03
C ARG A 34 1.22 18.03 14.36
N ALA A 35 0.26 17.16 14.63
CA ALA A 35 0.27 16.27 15.79
C ALA A 35 1.19 15.03 15.60
N GLY A 36 1.91 14.91 14.47
CA GLY A 36 2.83 13.81 14.19
C GLY A 36 2.17 12.57 13.55
N THR A 37 0.92 12.68 13.09
CA THR A 37 0.27 11.59 12.33
C THR A 37 0.86 11.55 10.92
N ARG A 38 1.35 10.37 10.50
CA ARG A 38 1.78 10.14 9.11
C ARG A 38 0.53 9.83 8.27
N ILE A 39 0.33 10.61 7.23
CA ILE A 39 -0.88 10.56 6.40
C ILE A 39 -0.49 10.05 5.01
N PHE A 40 -1.20 9.04 4.55
CA PHE A 40 -1.04 8.47 3.22
C PHE A 40 -2.32 8.77 2.45
N ALA A 41 -2.18 9.45 1.33
CA ALA A 41 -3.31 9.84 0.51
C ALA A 41 -3.48 8.87 -0.66
N ASP A 42 -4.72 8.56 -0.93
CA ASP A 42 -5.18 7.87 -2.13
C ASP A 42 -6.41 8.59 -2.67
N VAL A 43 -6.70 8.43 -3.94
CA VAL A 43 -7.86 9.02 -4.62
C VAL A 43 -8.57 7.97 -5.42
N GLY A 44 -9.88 8.11 -5.50
CA GLY A 44 -10.67 7.34 -6.43
C GLY A 44 -10.82 8.06 -7.79
N TRP A 45 -11.44 7.37 -8.73
CA TRP A 45 -11.73 7.93 -10.04
C TRP A 45 -12.55 9.23 -9.95
N ASP A 46 -12.14 10.25 -10.71
CA ASP A 46 -12.86 11.52 -10.79
C ASP A 46 -13.94 11.50 -11.88
N ASP A 47 -15.18 11.15 -11.49
CA ASP A 47 -16.34 11.14 -12.39
C ASP A 47 -16.67 12.52 -12.97
N THR A 48 -16.19 13.62 -12.35
CA THR A 48 -16.38 14.96 -12.90
C THR A 48 -15.41 15.28 -14.04
N GLY A 49 -14.35 14.47 -14.19
CA GLY A 49 -13.30 14.64 -15.20
C GLY A 49 -12.46 15.90 -15.07
N ARG A 50 -12.53 16.60 -13.94
CA ARG A 50 -11.78 17.87 -13.72
C ARG A 50 -10.33 17.66 -13.43
N TRP A 51 -10.00 16.59 -12.69
CA TRP A 51 -8.62 16.22 -12.29
C TRP A 51 -7.81 17.41 -11.77
N ASP A 52 -8.44 18.20 -10.88
CA ASP A 52 -7.88 19.45 -10.39
C ASP A 52 -6.89 19.21 -9.25
N LEU A 53 -5.60 19.45 -9.51
CA LEU A 53 -4.54 19.40 -8.49
C LEU A 53 -4.76 20.40 -7.35
N ALA A 54 -5.45 21.53 -7.59
CA ALA A 54 -5.77 22.46 -6.53
C ALA A 54 -6.70 21.83 -5.48
N GLY A 55 -7.51 20.83 -5.89
CA GLY A 55 -8.30 20.00 -4.97
C GLY A 55 -7.46 19.06 -4.10
N LEU A 56 -6.19 18.87 -4.42
CA LEU A 56 -5.22 18.04 -3.69
C LEU A 56 -4.23 18.90 -2.87
N ALA A 57 -4.56 20.13 -2.54
CA ALA A 57 -3.67 21.04 -1.80
C ALA A 57 -3.21 20.47 -0.44
N ASP A 58 -4.00 19.57 0.16
CA ASP A 58 -3.66 18.93 1.43
C ASP A 58 -2.55 17.85 1.29
N LEU A 59 -2.10 17.51 0.06
CA LEU A 59 -0.99 16.58 -0.18
C LEU A 59 0.33 17.07 0.43
N GLU A 60 0.50 18.39 0.60
CA GLU A 60 1.67 18.97 1.29
C GLU A 60 1.81 18.49 2.74
N HIS A 61 0.70 18.03 3.36
CA HIS A 61 0.65 17.50 4.71
C HIS A 61 0.74 15.97 4.77
N CYS A 62 0.80 15.31 3.61
CA CYS A 62 0.85 13.86 3.51
C CYS A 62 2.29 13.35 3.43
N GLU A 63 2.52 12.14 3.95
CA GLU A 63 3.78 11.41 3.80
C GLU A 63 3.97 10.92 2.37
N ALA A 64 2.90 10.38 1.79
CA ALA A 64 2.88 9.86 0.44
C ALA A 64 1.51 10.00 -0.22
N PHE A 65 1.51 10.03 -1.56
CA PHE A 65 0.34 9.96 -2.41
C PHE A 65 0.47 8.76 -3.36
N LEU A 66 -0.56 7.91 -3.40
CA LEU A 66 -0.51 6.59 -4.03
C LEU A 66 -1.60 6.40 -5.12
N PRO A 67 -1.65 7.24 -6.17
CA PRO A 67 -2.60 7.10 -7.26
C PRO A 67 -2.24 5.91 -8.17
N ASN A 68 -3.21 5.45 -8.99
CA ASN A 68 -2.89 4.61 -10.13
C ASN A 68 -2.33 5.43 -11.31
N ALA A 69 -1.79 4.73 -12.33
CA ALA A 69 -1.17 5.35 -13.50
C ALA A 69 -2.10 6.34 -14.22
N GLN A 70 -3.37 5.98 -14.40
CA GLN A 70 -4.32 6.84 -15.09
C GLN A 70 -4.64 8.08 -14.28
N GLU A 71 -4.88 7.94 -12.99
CA GLU A 71 -5.12 9.05 -12.07
C GLU A 71 -3.92 10.00 -12.02
N ALA A 72 -2.69 9.46 -11.85
CA ALA A 72 -1.47 10.24 -11.81
C ALA A 72 -1.29 11.09 -13.08
N MET A 73 -1.43 10.47 -14.26
CA MET A 73 -1.33 11.17 -15.54
C MET A 73 -2.45 12.20 -15.73
N ARG A 74 -3.68 11.90 -15.30
CA ARG A 74 -4.79 12.84 -15.40
C ARG A 74 -4.61 14.07 -14.53
N TYR A 75 -4.15 13.90 -13.29
CA TYR A 75 -3.88 15.03 -12.40
C TYR A 75 -2.73 15.90 -12.88
N THR A 76 -1.66 15.30 -13.42
CA THR A 76 -0.44 16.04 -13.78
C THR A 76 -0.41 16.50 -15.25
N GLY A 77 -1.23 15.91 -16.10
CA GLY A 77 -1.16 16.11 -17.56
C GLY A 77 0.08 15.46 -18.21
N ALA A 78 0.80 14.61 -17.48
CA ALA A 78 2.01 13.96 -17.98
C ALA A 78 1.70 12.84 -18.98
N ASP A 79 2.65 12.58 -19.89
CA ASP A 79 2.52 11.59 -20.97
C ASP A 79 2.84 10.16 -20.53
N SER A 80 3.40 9.99 -19.35
CA SER A 80 3.75 8.68 -18.81
C SER A 80 3.58 8.62 -17.29
N PRO A 81 3.33 7.41 -16.73
CA PRO A 81 3.22 7.26 -15.28
C PRO A 81 4.49 7.67 -14.53
N ARG A 82 5.67 7.44 -15.09
CA ARG A 82 6.93 7.85 -14.46
C ARG A 82 7.09 9.37 -14.46
N SER A 83 6.77 10.05 -15.58
CA SER A 83 6.77 11.52 -15.62
C SER A 83 5.73 12.09 -14.67
N ALA A 84 4.56 11.45 -14.54
CA ALA A 84 3.53 11.83 -13.59
C ALA A 84 4.03 11.70 -12.15
N ALA A 85 4.71 10.60 -11.78
CA ALA A 85 5.27 10.42 -10.45
C ALA A 85 6.28 11.53 -10.11
N HIS A 86 7.16 11.90 -11.04
CA HIS A 86 8.08 13.03 -10.84
C HIS A 86 7.34 14.35 -10.66
N ALA A 87 6.33 14.66 -11.48
CA ALA A 87 5.55 15.88 -11.34
C ALA A 87 4.80 15.96 -10.00
N LEU A 88 4.32 14.84 -9.49
CA LEU A 88 3.64 14.77 -8.19
C LEU A 88 4.55 15.12 -7.01
N THR A 89 5.86 14.99 -7.13
CA THR A 89 6.79 15.37 -6.05
C THR A 89 6.82 16.87 -5.75
N GLU A 90 6.25 17.70 -6.62
CA GLU A 90 6.03 19.12 -6.32
C GLU A 90 4.93 19.34 -5.27
N TYR A 91 4.06 18.35 -5.04
CA TYR A 91 2.89 18.43 -4.16
C TYR A 91 2.99 17.55 -2.92
N VAL A 92 3.76 16.46 -3.00
CA VAL A 92 3.90 15.48 -1.93
C VAL A 92 5.34 15.01 -1.79
N PRO A 93 5.84 14.74 -0.57
CA PRO A 93 7.21 14.26 -0.38
C PRO A 93 7.53 12.95 -1.09
N LEU A 94 6.56 12.03 -1.18
CA LEU A 94 6.74 10.71 -1.78
C LEU A 94 5.56 10.40 -2.71
N ALA A 95 5.83 10.30 -4.01
CA ALA A 95 4.87 9.89 -5.02
C ALA A 95 5.05 8.40 -5.33
N VAL A 96 3.96 7.60 -5.25
CA VAL A 96 3.94 6.17 -5.54
C VAL A 96 2.85 5.90 -6.55
N VAL A 97 3.21 5.46 -7.75
CA VAL A 97 2.25 5.21 -8.83
C VAL A 97 2.12 3.71 -9.08
N THR A 98 0.91 3.17 -8.91
CA THR A 98 0.62 1.77 -9.25
C THR A 98 0.39 1.64 -10.76
N LEU A 99 1.01 0.61 -11.37
CA LEU A 99 1.02 0.36 -12.81
C LEU A 99 0.19 -0.89 -13.19
N GLY A 100 -0.67 -1.36 -12.30
CA GLY A 100 -1.45 -2.59 -12.48
C GLY A 100 -0.54 -3.81 -12.65
N SER A 101 -0.71 -4.53 -13.76
CA SER A 101 0.10 -5.73 -14.07
C SER A 101 1.58 -5.44 -14.38
N GLU A 102 1.97 -4.19 -14.51
CA GLU A 102 3.37 -3.80 -14.70
C GLU A 102 4.10 -3.57 -13.37
N GLY A 103 3.38 -3.41 -12.26
CA GLY A 103 3.95 -3.25 -10.93
C GLY A 103 3.73 -1.86 -10.34
N ALA A 104 4.80 -1.24 -9.83
CA ALA A 104 4.72 0.10 -9.22
C ALA A 104 6.03 0.86 -9.38
N TYR A 105 5.93 2.19 -9.43
CA TYR A 105 7.03 3.12 -9.50
C TYR A 105 6.88 4.19 -8.42
N ALA A 106 7.98 4.56 -7.76
CA ALA A 106 7.98 5.60 -6.73
C ALA A 106 9.13 6.58 -6.89
N VAL A 107 8.89 7.81 -6.45
CA VAL A 107 9.88 8.90 -6.41
C VAL A 107 9.79 9.57 -5.05
N ASP A 108 10.90 9.59 -4.30
CA ASP A 108 11.05 10.44 -3.11
C ASP A 108 11.60 11.80 -3.53
N GLY A 109 10.75 12.83 -3.51
CA GLY A 109 11.12 14.20 -3.89
C GLY A 109 12.11 14.86 -2.93
N ARG A 110 12.27 14.33 -1.70
CA ARG A 110 13.21 14.84 -0.70
C ARG A 110 14.64 14.40 -0.99
N THR A 111 14.82 13.19 -1.49
CA THR A 111 16.13 12.57 -1.71
C THR A 111 16.48 12.42 -3.19
N GLY A 112 15.48 12.44 -4.07
CA GLY A 112 15.61 12.07 -5.47
C GLY A 112 15.68 10.54 -5.69
N GLU A 113 15.53 9.74 -4.63
CA GLU A 113 15.50 8.28 -4.75
C GLU A 113 14.31 7.84 -5.59
N THR A 114 14.55 6.90 -6.50
CA THR A 114 13.50 6.25 -7.29
C THR A 114 13.57 4.75 -7.07
N ALA A 115 12.40 4.11 -7.07
CA ALA A 115 12.31 2.66 -7.05
C ALA A 115 11.23 2.19 -8.02
N GLU A 116 11.49 1.07 -8.67
CA GLU A 116 10.55 0.39 -9.56
C GLU A 116 10.54 -1.10 -9.26
N VAL A 117 9.35 -1.67 -9.09
CA VAL A 117 9.18 -3.09 -8.82
C VAL A 117 8.12 -3.64 -9.77
N PRO A 118 8.45 -4.67 -10.57
CA PRO A 118 7.47 -5.31 -11.44
C PRO A 118 6.44 -6.08 -10.62
N ALA A 119 5.24 -6.23 -11.18
CA ALA A 119 4.20 -7.03 -10.55
C ALA A 119 4.58 -8.52 -10.49
N ILE A 120 4.02 -9.22 -9.52
CA ILE A 120 4.05 -10.67 -9.48
C ILE A 120 2.97 -11.18 -10.42
N ALA A 121 3.37 -12.04 -11.36
CA ALA A 121 2.42 -12.67 -12.28
C ALA A 121 1.53 -13.66 -11.52
N VAL A 122 0.23 -13.36 -11.50
CA VAL A 122 -0.80 -14.19 -10.86
C VAL A 122 -2.05 -14.24 -11.74
N GLU A 123 -2.86 -15.27 -11.56
CA GLU A 123 -4.21 -15.30 -12.11
C GLU A 123 -5.12 -14.45 -11.19
N ALA A 124 -5.59 -13.33 -11.71
CA ALA A 124 -6.46 -12.43 -10.96
C ALA A 124 -7.92 -12.88 -11.11
N LEU A 125 -8.58 -13.15 -9.99
CA LEU A 125 -10.02 -13.47 -9.93
C LEU A 125 -10.87 -12.22 -9.65
N ASP A 126 -10.42 -11.38 -8.71
CA ASP A 126 -11.12 -10.16 -8.33
C ASP A 126 -10.12 -9.03 -8.05
N PRO A 127 -9.95 -8.06 -8.96
CA PRO A 127 -9.03 -6.94 -8.76
C PRO A 127 -9.58 -5.86 -7.82
N THR A 128 -10.83 -5.99 -7.35
CA THR A 128 -11.46 -5.02 -6.45
C THR A 128 -10.66 -4.88 -5.15
N GLY A 129 -10.35 -3.66 -4.76
CA GLY A 129 -9.62 -3.38 -3.53
C GLY A 129 -8.11 -3.68 -3.58
N ALA A 130 -7.56 -4.10 -4.72
CA ALA A 130 -6.12 -4.33 -4.86
C ALA A 130 -5.29 -3.08 -4.52
N GLY A 131 -5.77 -1.89 -4.91
CA GLY A 131 -5.17 -0.61 -4.55
C GLY A 131 -5.15 -0.40 -3.04
N ASP A 132 -6.27 -0.63 -2.35
CA ASP A 132 -6.36 -0.50 -0.89
C ASP A 132 -5.37 -1.43 -0.18
N VAL A 133 -5.25 -2.68 -0.67
CA VAL A 133 -4.31 -3.66 -0.12
C VAL A 133 -2.86 -3.26 -0.40
N PHE A 134 -2.58 -2.73 -1.60
CA PHE A 134 -1.27 -2.16 -1.94
C PHE A 134 -0.90 -1.03 -0.97
N VAL A 135 -1.79 -0.05 -0.79
CA VAL A 135 -1.59 1.06 0.15
C VAL A 135 -1.31 0.55 1.56
N ALA A 136 -2.09 -0.42 2.05
CA ALA A 136 -1.87 -1.00 3.38
C ALA A 136 -0.49 -1.67 3.52
N GLY A 137 -0.05 -2.42 2.51
CA GLY A 137 1.28 -3.02 2.45
C GLY A 137 2.39 -1.98 2.42
N PHE A 138 2.22 -0.92 1.64
CA PHE A 138 3.17 0.19 1.55
C PHE A 138 3.30 0.95 2.89
N VAL A 139 2.18 1.25 3.53
CA VAL A 139 2.14 1.88 4.86
C VAL A 139 2.87 1.02 5.87
N MET A 140 2.64 -0.29 5.88
CA MET A 140 3.33 -1.22 6.78
C MET A 140 4.85 -1.16 6.60
N GLY A 141 5.35 -1.27 5.38
CA GLY A 141 6.79 -1.17 5.10
C GLY A 141 7.38 0.19 5.46
N THR A 142 6.58 1.26 5.29
CA THR A 142 6.99 2.61 5.67
C THR A 142 7.10 2.77 7.20
N LEU A 143 6.17 2.18 7.96
CA LEU A 143 6.20 2.20 9.43
C LEU A 143 7.32 1.31 10.01
N ALA A 144 7.79 0.35 9.25
CA ALA A 144 8.91 -0.53 9.59
C ALA A 144 10.26 0.01 9.11
N ASP A 145 10.30 1.21 8.51
CA ASP A 145 11.47 1.89 7.97
C ASP A 145 12.26 1.05 6.94
N TRP A 146 11.54 0.26 6.12
CA TRP A 146 12.18 -0.51 5.06
C TRP A 146 12.68 0.39 3.91
N PRO A 147 13.69 -0.06 3.14
CA PRO A 147 14.08 0.59 1.88
C PRO A 147 12.90 0.78 0.95
N LEU A 148 12.90 1.82 0.13
CA LEU A 148 11.78 2.16 -0.75
C LEU A 148 11.40 1.00 -1.69
N ALA A 149 12.39 0.30 -2.24
CA ALA A 149 12.16 -0.87 -3.10
C ALA A 149 11.45 -2.01 -2.35
N ASP A 150 11.81 -2.27 -1.08
CA ASP A 150 11.19 -3.33 -0.28
C ASP A 150 9.75 -2.97 0.09
N ARG A 151 9.46 -1.66 0.36
CA ARG A 151 8.08 -1.18 0.57
C ARG A 151 7.22 -1.46 -0.65
N LEU A 152 7.72 -1.13 -1.86
CA LEU A 152 7.01 -1.40 -3.12
C LEU A 152 6.84 -2.90 -3.37
N ALA A 153 7.89 -3.69 -3.15
CA ALA A 153 7.84 -5.13 -3.34
C ALA A 153 6.80 -5.78 -2.43
N PHE A 154 6.78 -5.41 -1.14
CA PHE A 154 5.80 -5.92 -0.19
C PHE A 154 4.37 -5.50 -0.53
N ALA A 155 4.16 -4.23 -0.88
CA ALA A 155 2.88 -3.73 -1.30
C ALA A 155 2.35 -4.46 -2.55
N GLY A 156 3.22 -4.66 -3.55
CA GLY A 156 2.90 -5.44 -4.74
C GLY A 156 2.58 -6.91 -4.43
N LEU A 157 3.31 -7.53 -3.51
CA LEU A 157 3.05 -8.89 -3.06
C LEU A 157 1.68 -9.02 -2.39
N THR A 158 1.36 -8.13 -1.46
CA THR A 158 0.07 -8.18 -0.75
C THR A 158 -1.10 -7.97 -1.71
N ALA A 159 -0.98 -7.04 -2.66
CA ALA A 159 -1.96 -6.83 -3.71
C ALA A 159 -2.09 -8.05 -4.65
N ALA A 160 -0.96 -8.64 -5.08
CA ALA A 160 -0.98 -9.82 -5.94
C ALA A 160 -1.62 -11.05 -5.26
N LEU A 161 -1.45 -11.21 -3.96
CA LEU A 161 -2.11 -12.27 -3.22
C LEU A 161 -3.62 -12.00 -3.05
N SER A 162 -4.02 -10.74 -2.84
CA SER A 162 -5.42 -10.40 -2.63
C SER A 162 -6.28 -10.61 -3.88
N VAL A 163 -5.77 -10.33 -5.07
CA VAL A 163 -6.55 -10.46 -6.32
C VAL A 163 -6.84 -11.93 -6.72
N GLN A 164 -6.21 -12.89 -6.07
CA GLN A 164 -6.45 -14.32 -6.30
C GLN A 164 -7.65 -14.88 -5.52
N GLU A 165 -8.31 -14.03 -4.73
CA GLU A 165 -9.45 -14.38 -3.91
C GLU A 165 -10.59 -13.39 -4.15
N PHE A 166 -11.85 -13.82 -3.92
CA PHE A 166 -12.98 -12.91 -3.94
C PHE A 166 -13.13 -12.18 -2.61
N GLY A 167 -13.51 -10.91 -2.65
CA GLY A 167 -13.86 -10.17 -1.44
C GLY A 167 -13.23 -8.78 -1.33
N GLY A 168 -12.59 -8.29 -2.38
CA GLY A 168 -11.98 -6.96 -2.40
C GLY A 168 -10.92 -6.84 -1.31
N SER A 169 -10.90 -5.72 -0.58
CA SER A 169 -9.93 -5.50 0.51
C SER A 169 -10.05 -6.51 1.67
N LEU A 170 -11.15 -7.28 1.76
CA LEU A 170 -11.27 -8.36 2.74
C LEU A 170 -10.43 -9.59 2.39
N SER A 171 -9.95 -9.70 1.16
CA SER A 171 -9.03 -10.75 0.70
C SER A 171 -7.56 -10.42 0.97
N ALA A 172 -7.26 -9.32 1.66
CA ALA A 172 -5.90 -8.96 2.04
C ALA A 172 -5.19 -10.13 2.76
N PRO A 173 -3.97 -10.51 2.32
CA PRO A 173 -3.27 -11.66 2.89
C PRO A 173 -2.80 -11.38 4.32
N GLY A 174 -2.83 -12.39 5.16
CA GLY A 174 -2.12 -12.40 6.43
C GLY A 174 -0.71 -12.98 6.29
N TRP A 175 0.02 -13.01 7.39
CA TRP A 175 1.38 -13.56 7.43
C TRP A 175 1.46 -15.04 7.03
N ALA A 176 0.39 -15.81 7.21
CA ALA A 176 0.35 -17.22 6.82
C ALA A 176 0.37 -17.39 5.30
N GLU A 177 -0.39 -16.57 4.58
CA GLU A 177 -0.46 -16.55 3.12
C GLU A 177 0.87 -16.06 2.53
N ILE A 178 1.45 -15.00 3.10
CA ILE A 178 2.76 -14.48 2.71
C ILE A 178 3.84 -15.53 2.92
N ALA A 179 3.86 -16.21 4.07
CA ALA A 179 4.80 -17.29 4.35
C ALA A 179 4.63 -18.50 3.43
N ALA A 180 3.37 -18.82 3.06
CA ALA A 180 3.09 -19.89 2.12
C ALA A 180 3.59 -19.55 0.70
N TRP A 181 3.39 -18.29 0.28
CA TRP A 181 3.93 -17.80 -0.99
C TRP A 181 5.46 -17.84 -0.99
N TRP A 182 6.12 -17.36 0.06
CA TRP A 182 7.58 -17.35 0.18
C TRP A 182 8.18 -18.76 0.12
N ARG A 183 7.56 -19.74 0.77
CA ARG A 183 7.97 -21.14 0.67
C ARG A 183 7.85 -21.69 -0.75
N ARG A 184 6.80 -21.31 -1.49
CA ARG A 184 6.67 -21.70 -2.92
C ARG A 184 7.78 -21.09 -3.75
N VAL A 185 8.13 -19.82 -3.56
CA VAL A 185 9.24 -19.17 -4.27
C VAL A 185 10.55 -19.92 -4.04
N HIS A 186 10.84 -20.32 -2.79
CA HIS A 186 12.02 -21.13 -2.48
C HIS A 186 12.00 -22.52 -3.15
N SER A 187 10.85 -23.16 -3.23
CA SER A 187 10.76 -24.50 -3.85
C SER A 187 10.97 -24.48 -5.37
N VAL A 188 10.86 -23.32 -6.01
CA VAL A 188 11.11 -23.12 -7.46
C VAL A 188 12.30 -22.20 -7.72
N ALA A 189 13.16 -22.01 -6.74
CA ALA A 189 14.27 -21.06 -6.72
C ALA A 189 15.22 -21.18 -7.91
N ASP A 190 15.45 -22.40 -8.43
CA ASP A 190 16.27 -22.62 -9.60
C ASP A 190 15.70 -22.00 -10.88
N GLN A 191 14.43 -21.58 -10.84
CA GLN A 191 13.71 -21.02 -11.99
C GLN A 191 13.58 -19.49 -11.94
N ASP A 192 13.58 -18.86 -10.75
CA ASP A 192 13.49 -17.40 -10.60
C ASP A 192 14.36 -16.85 -9.45
N PRO A 193 15.67 -16.73 -9.66
CA PRO A 193 16.56 -16.13 -8.66
C PRO A 193 16.26 -14.64 -8.43
N THR A 194 15.60 -13.95 -9.37
CA THR A 194 15.26 -12.54 -9.23
C THR A 194 14.19 -12.33 -8.16
N ALA A 195 13.19 -13.20 -8.11
CA ALA A 195 12.16 -13.18 -7.07
C ALA A 195 12.78 -13.44 -5.70
N LEU A 196 13.68 -14.41 -5.56
CA LEU A 196 14.38 -14.68 -4.31
C LEU A 196 15.12 -13.44 -3.78
N ASN A 197 15.93 -12.82 -4.63
CA ASN A 197 16.70 -11.64 -4.23
C ASN A 197 15.77 -10.47 -3.84
N ARG A 198 14.70 -10.23 -4.62
CA ARG A 198 13.77 -9.13 -4.37
C ARG A 198 13.03 -9.25 -3.05
N TYR A 199 12.70 -10.47 -2.63
CA TYR A 199 11.90 -10.73 -1.43
C TYR A 199 12.70 -11.32 -0.27
N ALA A 200 14.04 -11.35 -0.35
CA ALA A 200 14.91 -11.88 0.70
C ALA A 200 14.71 -11.21 2.06
N PHE A 201 14.28 -9.95 2.09
CA PHE A 201 13.97 -9.24 3.33
C PHE A 201 12.84 -9.90 4.15
N LEU A 202 12.00 -10.74 3.52
CA LEU A 202 10.93 -11.46 4.21
C LEU A 202 11.47 -12.51 5.19
N GLU A 203 12.66 -13.07 4.98
CA GLU A 203 13.21 -14.14 5.83
C GLU A 203 13.25 -13.76 7.32
N GLY A 204 13.62 -12.50 7.60
CA GLY A 204 13.68 -12.00 8.98
C GLY A 204 12.32 -11.60 9.58
N LEU A 205 11.27 -11.56 8.77
CA LEU A 205 9.95 -11.05 9.16
C LEU A 205 8.92 -12.15 9.35
N LEU A 206 9.10 -13.27 8.64
CA LEU A 206 8.13 -14.36 8.67
C LEU A 206 8.23 -15.08 10.02
N PRO A 207 7.08 -15.29 10.70
CA PRO A 207 7.07 -16.07 11.92
C PRO A 207 7.53 -17.50 11.65
N GLU A 208 8.36 -18.07 12.56
CA GLU A 208 8.62 -19.51 12.53
C GLU A 208 7.28 -20.25 12.62
N VAL A 209 6.87 -20.84 11.49
CA VAL A 209 5.59 -21.55 11.40
C VAL A 209 5.74 -22.92 12.04
N THR A 210 5.67 -22.97 13.36
CA THR A 210 5.63 -24.24 14.13
C THR A 210 4.21 -24.84 14.17
N ARG A 211 3.18 -24.08 13.78
CA ARG A 211 1.77 -24.53 13.70
C ARG A 211 1.06 -23.79 12.56
N PRO A 212 0.13 -24.46 11.83
CA PRO A 212 -0.71 -23.76 10.88
C PRO A 212 -1.53 -22.71 11.64
N TRP A 213 -1.34 -21.44 11.28
CA TRP A 213 -2.17 -20.35 11.80
C TRP A 213 -3.58 -20.56 11.25
N PRO A 214 -4.61 -20.51 12.09
CA PRO A 214 -5.96 -20.51 11.58
C PRO A 214 -6.14 -19.29 10.68
N LEU A 215 -6.57 -19.51 9.44
CA LEU A 215 -6.94 -18.44 8.52
C LEU A 215 -7.97 -17.55 9.21
N ARG A 216 -7.55 -16.37 9.65
CA ARG A 216 -8.46 -15.35 10.17
C ARG A 216 -8.85 -14.46 9.01
N ARG A 217 -9.93 -14.82 8.34
CA ARG A 217 -10.61 -13.89 7.45
C ARG A 217 -11.09 -12.70 8.28
N ALA A 218 -10.93 -11.50 7.76
CA ALA A 218 -11.55 -10.34 8.36
C ALA A 218 -13.07 -10.58 8.44
N VAL A 219 -13.62 -10.43 9.63
CA VAL A 219 -15.07 -10.52 9.82
C VAL A 219 -15.58 -9.09 9.75
N PRO A 220 -16.51 -8.76 8.82
CA PRO A 220 -17.10 -7.44 8.76
C PRO A 220 -17.74 -7.09 10.11
N THR A 221 -17.26 -6.01 10.74
CA THR A 221 -17.80 -5.55 12.04
C THR A 221 -18.89 -4.51 11.89
N ILE A 222 -19.15 -4.06 10.64
CA ILE A 222 -20.14 -3.02 10.35
C ILE A 222 -21.29 -3.65 9.56
N GLY A 223 -22.50 -3.56 10.07
CA GLY A 223 -23.75 -3.82 9.34
C GLY A 223 -24.40 -5.20 9.52
N PHE A 224 -23.84 -6.10 10.30
CA PHE A 224 -24.49 -7.38 10.62
C PHE A 224 -24.90 -7.47 12.10
N GLY A 225 -25.80 -6.57 12.52
CA GLY A 225 -26.61 -6.82 13.70
C GLY A 225 -27.55 -7.98 13.41
N ARG A 226 -27.52 -9.03 14.21
CA ARG A 226 -28.56 -10.06 14.16
C ARG A 226 -29.91 -9.36 14.44
N TRP A 227 -30.77 -9.33 13.45
CA TRP A 227 -32.17 -9.02 13.67
C TRP A 227 -32.77 -10.24 14.40
N SER A 228 -33.02 -10.09 15.68
CA SER A 228 -33.82 -11.01 16.51
C SER A 228 -35.29 -10.67 16.36
#